data_1d1bf5752e48b3054306e1d168928fb9
#
_entry.id   1d1bf5752e48b3054306e1d168928fb9
#
_cell.length_a   1.000
_cell.length_b   1.000
_cell.length_c   1.000
_cell.angle_alpha   90.00
_cell.angle_beta   90.00
_cell.angle_gamma   90.00
#
_symmetry.space_group_name_H-M   'P 1'
#
loop_
_entity.id
_entity.type
_entity.pdbx_description
1 polymer ?
#
loop_
_entity_poly.entity_id
_entity_poly.type
_entity_poly.pdbx_seq_one_letter_code
_entity_poly.pdbx_strand_id
1 'polypeptide(L)'
;MKMKLWTGLLGLFGIFHGLYAFVMFSESLLYGLIWLCIGFVELSLASFVLYLKNSRPKLAAVLLMTVLSVLFVQIALDGVIMASSISFGTSDADKVIVLGYQLKEDTASETLLQRLRTAYEYAKDNKETKLIVTGGITNKNSKSEAEVMKDILISYGIENVRIFEEKEAKNTIDNLRLSKEFISSSDKVVLITSNYHCLRAKVLAKQFGYSVKTIGASAPLKLILNQLFLEKVSLLQIFLFGV
;
A
#
# COMPACT_ATOMS: atom_id res chain seq x y z
N MET A 1 -9.31 -12.39 -36.44
CA MET A 1 -8.92 -11.00 -36.08
C MET A 1 -8.89 -10.78 -34.56
N LYS A 2 -9.94 -11.09 -33.80
CA LYS A 2 -10.03 -10.85 -32.35
C LYS A 2 -8.89 -11.48 -31.52
N MET A 3 -8.53 -12.75 -31.73
CA MET A 3 -7.46 -13.42 -30.97
C MET A 3 -6.08 -12.76 -31.15
N LYS A 4 -5.74 -12.27 -32.36
CA LYS A 4 -4.48 -11.53 -32.57
C LYS A 4 -4.40 -10.23 -31.76
N LEU A 5 -5.53 -9.52 -31.64
CA LEU A 5 -5.61 -8.31 -30.83
C LEU A 5 -5.35 -8.59 -29.36
N TRP A 6 -6.02 -9.60 -28.79
CA TRP A 6 -5.88 -9.95 -27.37
C TRP A 6 -4.51 -10.51 -27.01
N THR A 7 -3.92 -11.32 -27.90
CA THR A 7 -2.53 -11.77 -27.69
C THR A 7 -1.52 -10.63 -27.85
N GLY A 8 -1.81 -9.66 -28.72
CA GLY A 8 -1.01 -8.44 -28.82
C GLY A 8 -1.05 -7.61 -27.55
N LEU A 9 -2.23 -7.46 -26.93
CA LEU A 9 -2.38 -6.78 -25.63
C LEU A 9 -1.60 -7.49 -24.52
N LEU A 10 -1.69 -8.82 -24.44
CA LEU A 10 -0.90 -9.58 -23.45
C LEU A 10 0.60 -9.38 -23.65
N GLY A 11 1.07 -9.38 -24.90
CA GLY A 11 2.47 -9.09 -25.21
C GLY A 11 2.90 -7.68 -24.81
N LEU A 12 2.01 -6.68 -24.96
CA LEU A 12 2.27 -5.31 -24.50
C LEU A 12 2.36 -5.22 -22.98
N PHE A 13 1.54 -5.96 -22.24
CA PHE A 13 1.67 -6.06 -20.77
C PHE A 13 3.02 -6.65 -20.37
N GLY A 14 3.47 -7.73 -21.04
CA GLY A 14 4.78 -8.33 -20.78
C GLY A 14 5.94 -7.36 -21.04
N ILE A 15 5.87 -6.58 -22.13
CA ILE A 15 6.87 -5.51 -22.40
C ILE A 15 6.83 -4.46 -21.30
N PHE A 16 5.64 -4.01 -20.91
CA PHE A 16 5.47 -3.00 -19.87
C PHE A 16 6.08 -3.45 -18.53
N HIS A 17 5.78 -4.67 -18.07
CA HIS A 17 6.34 -5.20 -16.84
C HIS A 17 7.87 -5.42 -16.95
N GLY A 18 8.37 -5.87 -18.10
CA GLY A 18 9.81 -5.96 -18.36
C GLY A 18 10.51 -4.59 -18.27
N LEU A 19 9.90 -3.54 -18.82
CA LEU A 19 10.43 -2.16 -18.69
C LEU A 19 10.30 -1.64 -17.25
N TYR A 20 9.21 -1.93 -16.56
CA TYR A 20 9.03 -1.55 -15.16
C TYR A 20 10.08 -2.21 -14.25
N ALA A 21 10.59 -3.39 -14.61
CA ALA A 21 11.69 -4.04 -13.91
C ALA A 21 12.91 -3.14 -13.76
N PHE A 22 13.26 -2.34 -14.79
CA PHE A 22 14.39 -1.41 -14.73
C PHE A 22 14.19 -0.33 -13.66
N VAL A 23 12.95 0.14 -13.48
CA VAL A 23 12.60 1.08 -12.40
C VAL A 23 12.78 0.41 -11.05
N MET A 24 12.36 -0.84 -10.92
CA MET A 24 12.46 -1.58 -9.66
C MET A 24 13.90 -2.00 -9.32
N PHE A 25 14.78 -2.20 -10.30
CA PHE A 25 16.21 -2.46 -10.03
C PHE A 25 16.88 -1.31 -9.27
N SER A 26 16.46 -0.07 -9.48
CA SER A 26 16.96 1.09 -8.70
C SER A 26 16.52 1.07 -7.23
N GLU A 27 15.43 0.38 -6.89
CA GLU A 27 14.90 0.26 -5.54
C GLU A 27 15.39 -1.03 -4.84
N SER A 28 15.40 -2.16 -5.57
CA SER A 28 15.86 -3.45 -5.07
C SER A 28 16.11 -4.43 -6.22
N LEU A 29 17.25 -5.13 -6.17
CA LEU A 29 17.58 -6.21 -7.11
C LEU A 29 16.46 -7.27 -7.14
N LEU A 30 15.94 -7.65 -5.98
CA LEU A 30 14.88 -8.66 -5.88
C LEU A 30 13.60 -8.21 -6.60
N TYR A 31 13.16 -6.98 -6.39
CA TYR A 31 11.96 -6.44 -7.04
C TYR A 31 12.15 -6.34 -8.56
N GLY A 32 13.31 -5.90 -9.01
CA GLY A 32 13.63 -5.89 -10.43
C GLY A 32 13.55 -7.27 -11.08
N LEU A 33 14.12 -8.30 -10.42
CA LEU A 33 14.05 -9.69 -10.90
C LEU A 33 12.61 -10.23 -10.94
N ILE A 34 11.79 -9.97 -9.94
CA ILE A 34 10.38 -10.38 -9.90
C ILE A 34 9.62 -9.81 -11.11
N TRP A 35 9.73 -8.51 -11.34
CA TRP A 35 9.03 -7.87 -12.46
C TRP A 35 9.55 -8.27 -13.82
N LEU A 36 10.84 -8.55 -13.94
CA LEU A 36 11.44 -9.12 -15.15
C LEU A 36 10.88 -10.52 -15.46
N CYS A 37 10.79 -11.37 -14.43
CA CYS A 37 10.19 -12.70 -14.57
C CYS A 37 8.71 -12.63 -14.96
N ILE A 38 7.92 -11.75 -14.36
CA ILE A 38 6.51 -11.56 -14.72
C ILE A 38 6.39 -11.18 -16.20
N GLY A 39 7.15 -10.17 -16.66
CA GLY A 39 7.15 -9.75 -18.06
C GLY A 39 7.55 -10.88 -19.02
N PHE A 40 8.57 -11.67 -18.67
CA PHE A 40 9.01 -12.82 -19.46
C PHE A 40 7.93 -13.92 -19.57
N VAL A 41 7.26 -14.24 -18.46
CA VAL A 41 6.17 -15.22 -18.44
C VAL A 41 5.00 -14.76 -19.33
N GLU A 42 4.61 -13.48 -19.24
CA GLU A 42 3.52 -12.94 -20.07
C GLU A 42 3.85 -12.97 -21.56
N LEU A 43 5.08 -12.60 -21.95
CA LEU A 43 5.55 -12.69 -23.34
C LEU A 43 5.57 -14.13 -23.85
N SER A 44 6.03 -15.06 -23.01
CA SER A 44 6.07 -16.48 -23.33
C SER A 44 4.68 -17.06 -23.52
N LEU A 45 3.72 -16.71 -22.66
CA LEU A 45 2.32 -17.08 -22.78
C LEU A 45 1.68 -16.51 -24.04
N ALA A 46 1.91 -15.24 -24.37
CA ALA A 46 1.42 -14.64 -25.60
C ALA A 46 1.93 -15.39 -26.85
N SER A 47 3.24 -15.69 -26.87
CA SER A 47 3.88 -16.44 -27.95
C SER A 47 3.33 -17.86 -28.07
N PHE A 48 3.14 -18.53 -26.95
CA PHE A 48 2.60 -19.90 -26.90
C PHE A 48 1.14 -19.96 -27.39
N VAL A 49 0.31 -19.01 -27.00
CA VAL A 49 -1.08 -18.90 -27.50
C VAL A 49 -1.10 -18.67 -29.01
N LEU A 50 -0.20 -17.84 -29.54
CA LEU A 50 -0.07 -17.64 -30.98
C LEU A 50 0.38 -18.92 -31.73
N TYR A 51 1.32 -19.67 -31.17
CA TYR A 51 1.77 -20.97 -31.70
C TYR A 51 0.61 -21.97 -31.76
N LEU A 52 -0.18 -22.09 -30.69
CA LEU A 52 -1.30 -23.04 -30.64
C LEU A 52 -2.48 -22.64 -31.53
N LYS A 53 -2.59 -21.37 -31.92
CA LYS A 53 -3.75 -20.84 -32.64
C LYS A 53 -4.13 -21.62 -33.90
N ASN A 54 -3.15 -22.09 -34.67
CA ASN A 54 -3.38 -22.82 -35.93
C ASN A 54 -3.57 -24.32 -35.72
N SER A 55 -2.84 -24.92 -34.77
CA SER A 55 -2.87 -26.36 -34.50
C SER A 55 -3.96 -26.79 -33.53
N ARG A 56 -4.22 -25.99 -32.51
CA ARG A 56 -5.19 -26.29 -31.43
C ARG A 56 -5.99 -25.04 -31.02
N PRO A 57 -6.84 -24.51 -31.94
CA PRO A 57 -7.48 -23.20 -31.73
C PRO A 57 -8.39 -23.13 -30.48
N LYS A 58 -9.05 -24.24 -30.11
CA LYS A 58 -9.87 -24.29 -28.88
C LYS A 58 -9.02 -24.16 -27.64
N LEU A 59 -7.87 -24.87 -27.58
CA LEU A 59 -6.94 -24.77 -26.45
C LEU A 59 -6.33 -23.37 -26.35
N ALA A 60 -5.92 -22.79 -27.47
CA ALA A 60 -5.42 -21.42 -27.52
C ALA A 60 -6.46 -20.41 -27.00
N ALA A 61 -7.72 -20.57 -27.35
CA ALA A 61 -8.81 -19.72 -26.86
C ALA A 61 -9.02 -19.87 -25.35
N VAL A 62 -9.05 -21.10 -24.84
CA VAL A 62 -9.19 -21.36 -23.38
C VAL A 62 -8.03 -20.74 -22.61
N LEU A 63 -6.78 -20.98 -23.02
CA LEU A 63 -5.60 -20.40 -22.37
C LEU A 63 -5.65 -18.88 -22.37
N LEU A 64 -5.96 -18.27 -23.51
CA LEU A 64 -6.08 -16.81 -23.60
C LEU A 64 -7.17 -16.27 -22.67
N MET A 65 -8.34 -16.88 -22.65
CA MET A 65 -9.45 -16.46 -21.77
C MET A 65 -9.07 -16.59 -20.30
N THR A 66 -8.38 -17.67 -19.90
CA THR A 66 -7.89 -17.86 -18.52
C THR A 66 -6.92 -16.75 -18.13
N VAL A 67 -5.94 -16.45 -18.98
CA VAL A 67 -4.98 -15.38 -18.69
C VAL A 67 -5.66 -14.01 -18.59
N LEU A 68 -6.56 -13.69 -19.52
CA LEU A 68 -7.31 -12.44 -19.48
C LEU A 68 -8.20 -12.34 -18.24
N SER A 69 -8.81 -13.45 -17.78
CA SER A 69 -9.59 -13.47 -16.56
C SER A 69 -8.72 -13.22 -15.32
N VAL A 70 -7.53 -13.79 -15.25
CA VAL A 70 -6.57 -13.55 -14.19
C VAL A 70 -6.14 -12.07 -14.17
N LEU A 71 -5.79 -11.50 -15.32
CA LEU A 71 -5.43 -10.08 -15.42
C LEU A 71 -6.60 -9.16 -15.01
N PHE A 72 -7.82 -9.51 -15.41
CA PHE A 72 -9.01 -8.75 -15.01
C PHE A 72 -9.21 -8.77 -13.49
N VAL A 73 -9.09 -9.94 -12.85
CA VAL A 73 -9.17 -10.07 -11.38
C VAL A 73 -8.07 -9.26 -10.70
N GLN A 74 -6.86 -9.29 -11.25
CA GLN A 74 -5.71 -8.52 -10.76
C GLN A 74 -6.03 -7.01 -10.75
N ILE A 75 -6.48 -6.47 -11.89
CA ILE A 75 -6.84 -5.05 -12.03
C ILE A 75 -8.01 -4.68 -11.12
N ALA A 76 -9.01 -5.56 -11.00
CA ALA A 76 -10.14 -5.33 -10.11
C ALA A 76 -9.71 -5.25 -8.64
N LEU A 77 -8.82 -6.15 -8.19
CA LEU A 77 -8.26 -6.11 -6.84
C LEU A 77 -7.45 -4.83 -6.60
N ASP A 78 -6.64 -4.40 -7.57
CA ASP A 78 -5.91 -3.13 -7.48
C ASP A 78 -6.88 -1.95 -7.33
N GLY A 79 -7.98 -1.96 -8.08
CA GLY A 79 -9.04 -0.98 -7.97
C GLY A 79 -9.69 -0.95 -6.58
N VAL A 80 -9.97 -2.11 -5.98
CA VAL A 80 -10.52 -2.22 -4.62
C VAL A 80 -9.53 -1.69 -3.58
N ILE A 81 -8.25 -2.06 -3.69
CA ILE A 81 -7.20 -1.56 -2.79
C ILE A 81 -7.12 -0.04 -2.87
N MET A 82 -7.04 0.52 -4.07
CA MET A 82 -6.93 1.97 -4.25
C MET A 82 -8.21 2.71 -3.83
N ALA A 83 -9.39 2.17 -4.10
CA ALA A 83 -10.66 2.78 -3.67
C ALA A 83 -10.79 2.85 -2.13
N SER A 84 -10.14 1.93 -1.40
CA SER A 84 -10.13 1.95 0.07
C SER A 84 -9.43 3.17 0.67
N SER A 85 -8.63 3.89 -0.10
CA SER A 85 -7.96 5.12 0.32
C SER A 85 -8.90 6.33 0.42
N ILE A 86 -10.09 6.22 -0.16
CA ILE A 86 -11.11 7.28 -0.15
C ILE A 86 -12.13 6.93 0.93
N SER A 87 -12.19 7.74 1.99
CA SER A 87 -13.22 7.62 3.01
C SER A 87 -14.04 8.89 3.09
N PHE A 88 -15.35 8.73 3.06
CA PHE A 88 -16.29 9.84 3.24
C PHE A 88 -16.57 10.08 4.73
N GLY A 89 -16.83 11.35 5.10
CA GLY A 89 -17.18 11.71 6.47
C GLY A 89 -16.05 11.45 7.46
N THR A 90 -14.85 11.86 7.12
CA THR A 90 -13.66 11.80 7.98
C THR A 90 -13.46 13.07 8.81
N SER A 91 -14.28 14.10 8.62
CA SER A 91 -14.30 15.29 9.47
C SER A 91 -14.69 14.91 10.90
N ASP A 92 -14.21 15.67 11.88
CA ASP A 92 -14.57 15.53 13.30
C ASP A 92 -14.09 14.22 13.99
N ALA A 93 -12.95 13.64 13.58
CA ALA A 93 -12.37 12.54 14.32
C ALA A 93 -11.76 12.98 15.66
N ASP A 94 -11.99 12.19 16.71
CA ASP A 94 -11.37 12.42 18.03
C ASP A 94 -9.88 12.09 17.97
N LYS A 95 -9.52 11.04 17.23
CA LYS A 95 -8.16 10.53 17.08
C LYS A 95 -7.79 10.30 15.61
N VAL A 96 -6.56 10.66 15.28
CA VAL A 96 -5.93 10.29 14.00
C VAL A 96 -4.71 9.44 14.29
N ILE A 97 -4.68 8.22 13.77
CA ILE A 97 -3.48 7.37 13.77
C ILE A 97 -2.71 7.67 12.48
N VAL A 98 -1.44 8.00 12.59
CA VAL A 98 -0.53 8.16 11.46
C VAL A 98 0.48 7.04 11.50
N LEU A 99 0.41 6.11 10.53
CA LEU A 99 1.34 4.99 10.46
C LEU A 99 2.72 5.44 9.99
N GLY A 100 3.75 5.01 10.70
CA GLY A 100 5.13 5.20 10.33
C GLY A 100 5.51 4.53 9.01
N TYR A 101 6.68 4.85 8.53
CA TYR A 101 7.33 4.25 7.37
C TYR A 101 8.83 4.35 7.56
N GLN A 102 9.58 3.33 7.13
CA GLN A 102 11.02 3.22 7.35
C GLN A 102 11.76 4.53 7.15
N LEU A 103 12.54 4.90 8.15
CA LEU A 103 13.49 6.00 8.09
C LEU A 103 14.76 5.56 7.32
N LYS A 104 15.43 6.52 6.73
CA LYS A 104 16.75 6.36 6.16
C LYS A 104 17.71 7.29 6.90
N GLU A 105 18.60 6.73 7.72
CA GLU A 105 19.55 7.52 8.52
C GLU A 105 18.84 8.61 9.35
N ASP A 106 17.86 8.20 10.14
CA ASP A 106 16.99 9.06 10.96
C ASP A 106 16.19 10.13 10.17
N THR A 107 16.15 10.03 8.85
CA THR A 107 15.44 10.98 7.98
C THR A 107 14.17 10.36 7.42
N ALA A 108 13.09 11.13 7.40
CA ALA A 108 11.82 10.72 6.83
C ALA A 108 11.91 10.56 5.31
N SER A 109 11.45 9.42 4.80
CA SER A 109 11.32 9.18 3.36
C SER A 109 10.21 10.04 2.75
N GLU A 110 10.21 10.22 1.42
CA GLU A 110 9.13 10.93 0.72
C GLU A 110 7.74 10.34 1.03
N THR A 111 7.65 9.02 1.13
CA THR A 111 6.41 8.33 1.51
C THR A 111 5.93 8.74 2.91
N LEU A 112 6.83 8.82 3.89
CA LEU A 112 6.49 9.26 5.24
C LEU A 112 6.12 10.74 5.26
N LEU A 113 6.85 11.59 4.54
CA LEU A 113 6.54 13.02 4.43
C LEU A 113 5.14 13.25 3.84
N GLN A 114 4.71 12.47 2.84
CA GLN A 114 3.35 12.59 2.30
C GLN A 114 2.27 12.21 3.33
N ARG A 115 2.51 11.20 4.17
CA ARG A 115 1.60 10.86 5.29
C ARG A 115 1.52 12.01 6.30
N LEU A 116 2.66 12.61 6.65
CA LEU A 116 2.71 13.70 7.61
C LEU A 116 2.07 14.99 7.07
N ARG A 117 2.25 15.30 5.78
CA ARG A 117 1.52 16.41 5.12
C ARG A 117 0.01 16.17 5.16
N THR A 118 -0.45 14.96 4.85
CA THR A 118 -1.86 14.59 4.92
C THR A 118 -2.39 14.72 6.35
N ALA A 119 -1.61 14.31 7.36
CA ALA A 119 -1.96 14.45 8.77
C ALA A 119 -2.03 15.92 9.21
N TYR A 120 -1.08 16.72 8.76
CA TYR A 120 -1.07 18.16 9.03
C TYR A 120 -2.30 18.86 8.45
N GLU A 121 -2.60 18.64 7.15
CA GLU A 121 -3.78 19.25 6.53
C GLU A 121 -5.08 18.85 7.24
N TYR A 122 -5.19 17.59 7.64
CA TYR A 122 -6.32 17.15 8.45
C TYR A 122 -6.39 17.86 9.80
N ALA A 123 -5.28 17.89 10.56
CA ALA A 123 -5.22 18.43 11.91
C ALA A 123 -5.36 19.96 11.97
N LYS A 124 -4.98 20.65 10.90
CA LYS A 124 -5.15 22.10 10.72
C LYS A 124 -6.62 22.51 10.70
N ASP A 125 -7.45 21.72 10.02
CA ASP A 125 -8.89 21.98 9.90
C ASP A 125 -9.68 21.41 11.09
N ASN A 126 -9.08 20.47 11.87
CA ASN A 126 -9.69 19.76 13.00
C ASN A 126 -8.85 19.97 14.27
N LYS A 127 -8.95 21.14 14.89
CA LYS A 127 -8.05 21.58 15.98
C LYS A 127 -8.14 20.75 17.26
N GLU A 128 -9.29 20.14 17.53
CA GLU A 128 -9.49 19.31 18.73
C GLU A 128 -8.97 17.87 18.56
N THR A 129 -8.73 17.45 17.31
CA THR A 129 -8.25 16.11 17.01
C THR A 129 -6.84 15.86 17.57
N LYS A 130 -6.66 14.73 18.24
CA LYS A 130 -5.36 14.26 18.73
C LYS A 130 -4.72 13.32 17.73
N LEU A 131 -3.42 13.47 17.52
CA LEU A 131 -2.63 12.65 16.60
C LEU A 131 -1.87 11.56 17.38
N ILE A 132 -1.97 10.32 16.93
CA ILE A 132 -1.18 9.19 17.43
C ILE A 132 -0.21 8.84 16.30
N VAL A 133 1.07 9.16 16.49
CA VAL A 133 2.14 8.76 15.57
C VAL A 133 2.75 7.47 16.05
N THR A 134 2.81 6.45 15.20
CA THR A 134 3.21 5.09 15.60
C THR A 134 4.32 4.55 14.70
N GLY A 135 5.36 4.00 15.34
CA GLY A 135 6.50 3.38 14.70
C GLY A 135 7.75 3.45 15.57
N GLY A 136 8.35 2.30 15.81
CA GLY A 136 9.53 2.14 16.66
C GLY A 136 10.84 2.41 15.92
N ILE A 137 11.94 2.02 16.57
CA ILE A 137 13.27 2.06 15.97
C ILE A 137 13.41 0.89 15.00
N THR A 138 13.71 1.19 13.76
CA THR A 138 13.94 0.21 12.71
C THR A 138 15.32 0.33 12.09
N ASN A 139 15.91 -0.81 11.68
CA ASN A 139 17.24 -0.87 11.07
C ASN A 139 18.34 -0.27 11.96
N LYS A 140 19.21 0.56 11.36
CA LYS A 140 20.35 1.22 12.03
C LYS A 140 20.03 2.65 12.50
N ASN A 141 18.76 3.01 12.59
CA ASN A 141 18.34 4.32 13.05
C ASN A 141 18.56 4.46 14.56
N SER A 142 18.81 5.68 15.01
CA SER A 142 18.95 6.04 16.43
C SER A 142 17.63 6.55 17.01
N LYS A 143 16.73 7.06 16.15
CA LYS A 143 15.41 7.55 16.51
C LYS A 143 14.32 6.58 16.07
N SER A 144 13.21 6.56 16.82
CA SER A 144 11.99 5.89 16.38
C SER A 144 11.31 6.67 15.25
N GLU A 145 10.53 5.95 14.43
CA GLU A 145 9.70 6.61 13.41
C GLU A 145 8.75 7.63 14.05
N ALA A 146 8.16 7.28 15.20
CA ALA A 146 7.24 8.16 15.93
C ALA A 146 7.91 9.46 16.41
N GLU A 147 9.17 9.40 16.89
CA GLU A 147 9.92 10.62 17.28
C GLU A 147 10.15 11.55 16.10
N VAL A 148 10.60 11.01 14.97
CA VAL A 148 10.82 11.81 13.75
C VAL A 148 9.51 12.39 13.23
N MET A 149 8.43 11.62 13.26
CA MET A 149 7.09 12.07 12.85
C MET A 149 6.61 13.23 13.71
N LYS A 150 6.77 13.13 15.01
CA LYS A 150 6.41 14.19 15.97
C LYS A 150 7.22 15.46 15.74
N ASP A 151 8.55 15.35 15.61
CA ASP A 151 9.42 16.50 15.36
C ASP A 151 8.97 17.25 14.09
N ILE A 152 8.62 16.53 13.02
CA ILE A 152 8.15 17.12 11.77
C ILE A 152 6.77 17.76 11.93
N LEU A 153 5.82 17.12 12.62
CA LEU A 153 4.48 17.70 12.83
C LEU A 153 4.54 18.97 13.69
N ILE A 154 5.41 19.00 14.69
CA ILE A 154 5.68 20.22 15.48
C ILE A 154 6.25 21.33 14.58
N SER A 155 7.20 20.99 13.70
CA SER A 155 7.78 21.97 12.76
C SER A 155 6.74 22.51 11.76
N TYR A 156 5.67 21.76 11.47
CA TYR A 156 4.53 22.22 10.68
C TYR A 156 3.55 23.09 11.48
N GLY A 157 3.73 23.21 12.81
CA GLY A 157 2.91 24.04 13.67
C GLY A 157 1.81 23.30 14.46
N ILE A 158 1.84 21.97 14.50
CA ILE A 158 0.93 21.21 15.37
C ILE A 158 1.44 21.29 16.82
N GLU A 159 0.57 21.60 17.75
CA GLU A 159 0.90 21.70 19.16
C GLU A 159 1.36 20.34 19.72
N ASN A 160 2.47 20.34 20.47
CA ASN A 160 3.04 19.16 21.07
C ASN A 160 2.04 18.35 21.93
N VAL A 161 1.16 19.04 22.65
CA VAL A 161 0.12 18.42 23.51
C VAL A 161 -0.91 17.61 22.73
N ARG A 162 -1.03 17.83 21.43
CA ARG A 162 -1.93 17.09 20.54
C ARG A 162 -1.30 15.81 19.97
N ILE A 163 0.02 15.60 20.13
CA ILE A 163 0.75 14.51 19.48
C ILE A 163 1.17 13.46 20.50
N PHE A 164 0.63 12.25 20.36
CA PHE A 164 0.96 11.08 21.17
C PHE A 164 1.88 10.14 20.37
N GLU A 165 2.95 9.68 21.00
CA GLU A 165 3.95 8.83 20.36
C GLU A 165 3.80 7.38 20.83
N GLU A 166 3.71 6.47 19.88
CA GLU A 166 3.87 5.03 20.10
C GLU A 166 5.21 4.61 19.45
N LYS A 167 6.19 4.18 20.24
CA LYS A 167 7.60 4.02 19.83
C LYS A 167 8.08 2.55 19.79
N GLU A 168 7.22 1.60 20.17
CA GLU A 168 7.61 0.22 20.34
C GLU A 168 7.28 -0.68 19.13
N ALA A 169 6.45 -0.19 18.22
CA ALA A 169 5.98 -0.95 17.09
C ALA A 169 7.12 -1.29 16.11
N LYS A 170 7.21 -2.54 15.68
CA LYS A 170 8.22 -3.06 14.75
C LYS A 170 7.67 -3.31 13.35
N ASN A 171 6.36 -3.35 13.20
CA ASN A 171 5.67 -3.64 11.95
C ASN A 171 4.24 -3.07 12.00
N THR A 172 3.49 -3.19 10.90
CA THR A 172 2.12 -2.65 10.81
C THR A 172 1.16 -3.28 11.81
N ILE A 173 1.35 -4.56 12.16
CA ILE A 173 0.52 -5.26 13.15
C ILE A 173 0.71 -4.61 14.52
N ASP A 174 1.96 -4.40 14.92
CA ASP A 174 2.30 -3.72 16.18
C ASP A 174 1.80 -2.28 16.19
N ASN A 175 2.00 -1.53 15.09
CA ASN A 175 1.49 -0.16 14.99
C ASN A 175 0.02 -0.07 15.37
N LEU A 176 -0.82 -0.95 14.81
CA LEU A 176 -2.26 -0.92 15.06
C LEU A 176 -2.63 -1.50 16.42
N ARG A 177 -1.95 -2.56 16.86
CA ARG A 177 -2.19 -3.18 18.16
C ARG A 177 -1.86 -2.21 19.30
N LEU A 178 -0.68 -1.58 19.26
CA LEU A 178 -0.20 -0.68 20.31
C LEU A 178 -0.92 0.67 20.29
N SER A 179 -1.29 1.19 19.10
CA SER A 179 -2.08 2.41 19.01
C SER A 179 -3.44 2.31 19.72
N LYS A 180 -3.96 1.09 19.93
CA LYS A 180 -5.23 0.87 20.66
C LYS A 180 -5.20 1.41 22.08
N GLU A 181 -4.03 1.45 22.73
CA GLU A 181 -3.89 1.97 24.11
C GLU A 181 -4.23 3.47 24.24
N PHE A 182 -4.15 4.20 23.12
CA PHE A 182 -4.48 5.64 23.06
C PHE A 182 -5.93 5.91 22.63
N ILE A 183 -6.75 4.85 22.39
CA ILE A 183 -8.08 4.94 21.80
C ILE A 183 -9.12 4.44 22.79
N SER A 184 -10.15 5.23 23.03
CA SER A 184 -11.35 4.84 23.76
C SER A 184 -12.39 4.20 22.82
N SER A 185 -13.27 3.37 23.36
CA SER A 185 -14.32 2.70 22.57
C SER A 185 -15.32 3.66 21.90
N SER A 186 -15.44 4.89 22.42
CA SER A 186 -16.29 5.95 21.87
C SER A 186 -15.61 6.80 20.80
N ASP A 187 -14.26 6.72 20.67
CA ASP A 187 -13.52 7.60 19.77
C ASP A 187 -13.83 7.29 18.29
N LYS A 188 -14.07 8.35 17.55
CA LYS A 188 -14.08 8.31 16.08
C LYS A 188 -12.63 8.37 15.61
N VAL A 189 -12.18 7.29 14.99
CA VAL A 189 -10.77 7.12 14.60
C VAL A 189 -10.60 7.24 13.09
N VAL A 190 -9.71 8.14 12.68
CA VAL A 190 -9.19 8.21 11.31
C VAL A 190 -7.78 7.62 11.29
N LEU A 191 -7.46 6.87 10.25
CA LEU A 191 -6.14 6.29 10.03
C LEU A 191 -5.54 6.86 8.75
N ILE A 192 -4.37 7.47 8.87
CA ILE A 192 -3.61 8.03 7.75
C ILE A 192 -2.43 7.11 7.43
N THR A 193 -2.39 6.66 6.19
CA THR A 193 -1.31 5.85 5.65
C THR A 193 -1.23 6.04 4.14
N SER A 194 -0.32 5.35 3.44
CA SER A 194 -0.27 5.44 1.98
C SER A 194 -1.52 4.84 1.33
N ASN A 195 -1.96 5.40 0.22
CA ASN A 195 -3.18 5.04 -0.49
C ASN A 195 -3.32 3.52 -0.75
N TYR A 196 -2.26 2.85 -1.20
CA TYR A 196 -2.23 1.41 -1.43
C TYR A 196 -2.37 0.58 -0.14
N HIS A 197 -2.04 1.15 1.03
CA HIS A 197 -1.99 0.44 2.31
C HIS A 197 -3.29 0.52 3.13
N CYS A 198 -4.23 1.37 2.74
CA CYS A 198 -5.44 1.66 3.51
C CYS A 198 -6.32 0.43 3.76
N LEU A 199 -6.48 -0.45 2.76
CA LEU A 199 -7.30 -1.65 2.90
C LEU A 199 -6.75 -2.59 3.99
N ARG A 200 -5.45 -2.92 3.92
CA ARG A 200 -4.80 -3.80 4.89
C ARG A 200 -4.84 -3.22 6.30
N ALA A 201 -4.54 -1.94 6.44
CA ALA A 201 -4.58 -1.27 7.73
C ALA A 201 -5.99 -1.28 8.35
N LYS A 202 -7.04 -1.08 7.54
CA LYS A 202 -8.45 -1.18 7.98
C LYS A 202 -8.81 -2.59 8.42
N VAL A 203 -8.39 -3.62 7.68
CA VAL A 203 -8.63 -5.03 8.03
C VAL A 203 -7.97 -5.36 9.37
N LEU A 204 -6.70 -4.99 9.55
CA LEU A 204 -5.95 -5.22 10.79
C LEU A 204 -6.54 -4.48 11.99
N ALA A 205 -6.91 -3.20 11.85
CA ALA A 205 -7.55 -2.44 12.92
C ALA A 205 -8.83 -3.13 13.42
N LYS A 206 -9.64 -3.65 12.48
CA LYS A 206 -10.85 -4.41 12.81
C LYS A 206 -10.53 -5.70 13.60
N GLN A 207 -9.46 -6.40 13.29
CA GLN A 207 -9.03 -7.59 14.04
C GLN A 207 -8.62 -7.25 15.48
N PHE A 208 -8.07 -6.05 15.71
CA PHE A 208 -7.76 -5.55 17.07
C PHE A 208 -8.96 -4.92 17.79
N GLY A 209 -10.17 -5.03 17.19
CA GLY A 209 -11.43 -4.66 17.83
C GLY A 209 -11.77 -3.18 17.79
N TYR A 210 -11.24 -2.41 16.83
CA TYR A 210 -11.67 -1.04 16.58
C TYR A 210 -11.82 -0.74 15.10
N SER A 211 -12.73 0.18 14.78
CA SER A 211 -13.03 0.57 13.40
C SER A 211 -12.35 1.89 13.06
N VAL A 212 -11.81 1.99 11.86
CA VAL A 212 -11.19 3.21 11.37
C VAL A 212 -11.78 3.63 10.01
N LYS A 213 -11.88 4.93 9.78
CA LYS A 213 -11.95 5.51 8.45
C LYS A 213 -10.54 5.81 7.98
N THR A 214 -10.25 5.67 6.70
CA THR A 214 -8.90 5.83 6.19
C THR A 214 -8.77 7.06 5.30
N ILE A 215 -7.66 7.75 5.39
CA ILE A 215 -7.23 8.78 4.43
C ILE A 215 -5.91 8.33 3.83
N GLY A 216 -5.90 8.11 2.53
CA GLY A 216 -4.72 7.65 1.80
C GLY A 216 -3.83 8.82 1.40
N ALA A 217 -2.63 8.89 1.95
CA ALA A 217 -1.58 9.78 1.46
C ALA A 217 -1.07 9.30 0.09
N SER A 218 -0.76 10.22 -0.79
CA SER A 218 -0.22 9.89 -2.12
C SER A 218 1.13 9.18 -2.00
N ALA A 219 1.31 8.11 -2.77
CA ALA A 219 2.58 7.42 -2.88
C ALA A 219 3.29 7.78 -4.19
N PRO A 220 4.64 7.68 -4.24
CA PRO A 220 5.38 7.86 -5.47
C PRO A 220 4.91 6.88 -6.55
N LEU A 221 4.52 7.41 -7.74
CA LEU A 221 3.96 6.59 -8.83
C LEU A 221 4.84 5.42 -9.23
N LYS A 222 6.16 5.61 -9.20
CA LYS A 222 7.13 4.55 -9.53
C LYS A 222 7.04 3.32 -8.63
N LEU A 223 6.51 3.44 -7.41
CA LEU A 223 6.41 2.35 -6.45
C LEU A 223 5.03 1.68 -6.45
N ILE A 224 3.99 2.31 -7.02
CA ILE A 224 2.60 1.87 -6.85
C ILE A 224 2.39 0.42 -7.27
N LEU A 225 2.85 -0.01 -8.45
CA LEU A 225 2.64 -1.38 -8.92
C LEU A 225 3.29 -2.41 -7.99
N ASN A 226 4.51 -2.15 -7.55
CA ASN A 226 5.21 -3.02 -6.61
C ASN A 226 4.49 -3.08 -5.26
N GLN A 227 4.03 -1.95 -4.75
CA GLN A 227 3.29 -1.88 -3.49
C GLN A 227 1.93 -2.59 -3.58
N LEU A 228 1.18 -2.42 -4.67
CA LEU A 228 -0.08 -3.14 -4.90
C LEU A 228 0.13 -4.66 -4.96
N PHE A 229 1.23 -5.11 -5.58
CA PHE A 229 1.59 -6.53 -5.57
C PHE A 229 1.85 -7.04 -4.14
N LEU A 230 2.66 -6.33 -3.35
CA LEU A 230 2.98 -6.69 -1.97
C LEU A 230 1.74 -6.64 -1.06
N GLU A 231 0.87 -5.66 -1.23
CA GLU A 231 -0.39 -5.56 -0.47
C GLU A 231 -1.33 -6.74 -0.76
N LYS A 232 -1.44 -7.18 -2.01
CA LYS A 232 -2.24 -8.38 -2.36
C LYS A 232 -1.68 -9.64 -1.68
N VAL A 233 -0.36 -9.81 -1.68
CA VAL A 233 0.30 -10.94 -0.98
C VAL A 233 0.02 -10.86 0.52
N SER A 234 0.17 -9.69 1.13
CA SER A 234 -0.08 -9.50 2.57
C SER A 234 -1.56 -9.72 2.94
N LEU A 235 -2.49 -9.22 2.13
CA LEU A 235 -3.93 -9.46 2.34
C LEU A 235 -4.27 -10.94 2.22
N LEU A 236 -3.68 -11.66 1.27
CA LEU A 236 -3.85 -13.11 1.13
C LEU A 236 -3.30 -13.85 2.35
N GLN A 237 -2.13 -13.45 2.88
CA GLN A 237 -1.57 -14.03 4.10
C GLN A 237 -2.51 -13.83 5.30
N ILE A 238 -3.05 -12.62 5.48
CA ILE A 238 -4.02 -12.33 6.55
C ILE A 238 -5.29 -13.18 6.39
N PHE A 239 -5.78 -13.35 5.17
CA PHE A 239 -6.97 -14.15 4.89
C PHE A 239 -6.76 -15.65 5.19
N LEU A 240 -5.60 -16.20 4.86
CA LEU A 240 -5.29 -17.63 5.02
C LEU A 240 -4.86 -18.01 6.43
N PHE A 241 -4.11 -17.15 7.10
CA PHE A 241 -3.43 -17.50 8.35
C PHE A 241 -3.84 -16.63 9.55
N GLY A 242 -4.63 -15.59 9.31
CA GLY A 242 -4.93 -14.58 10.32
C GLY A 242 -3.74 -13.64 10.57
N VAL A 243 -3.75 -13.00 11.74
CA VAL A 243 -2.67 -12.13 12.21
C VAL A 243 -1.73 -12.91 13.13
#